data_da1473f05dc81a2c2d947bbf6041ab01
#
_entry.id   da1473f05dc81a2c2d947bbf6041ab01
#
_cell.length_a   1.000
_cell.length_b   1.000
_cell.length_c   1.000
_cell.angle_alpha   90.00
_cell.angle_beta   90.00
_cell.angle_gamma   90.00
#
_symmetry.space_group_name_H-M   'P 1'
#
loop_
_entity.id
_entity.type
_entity.pdbx_description
1 polymer ?
#
loop_
_entity_poly.entity_id
_entity_poly.type
_entity_poly.pdbx_seq_one_letter_code
_entity_poly.pdbx_strand_id
1 'polypeptide(L)'
;MTDVRWRRVRTPFGDPSDEFCEGRLDGRRVVFLPRHGRGHRLAPSELNFRANIWGLKSLGVEWVVSVAAVGSMKEKIEPRHLVIPEQFFDATKRRVSSFFGDGIVAHVGMAEPVCPDLATALEKAARQTPATVHRGGTYICIEGPQFSTRAESQVYRSWGVDVIGMTSMPEAKLAREAELCYATLALATDYDVWHQTHEAVSVETVVQNLQKNVASAKDVLRRLIPLLGPPRTCECPRLLANAVITSPKAFPPATRKRLDLLIGRYFPKARRRD
;
A
#
# COMPACT_ATOMS: atom_id res chain seq x y z
N MET A 1 19.31 -4.95 10.02
CA MET A 1 18.54 -3.89 10.70
C MET A 1 19.04 -3.82 12.13
N THR A 2 19.36 -2.61 12.63
CA THR A 2 19.80 -2.33 14.00
C THR A 2 18.71 -1.58 14.76
N ASP A 3 18.87 -1.43 16.09
CA ASP A 3 17.95 -0.68 16.98
C ASP A 3 16.49 -1.12 16.86
N VAL A 4 16.27 -2.42 16.71
CA VAL A 4 14.95 -3.00 16.47
C VAL A 4 14.10 -2.94 17.74
N ARG A 5 12.91 -2.34 17.61
CA ARG A 5 11.90 -2.31 18.67
C ARG A 5 10.50 -2.46 18.09
N TRP A 6 9.63 -3.14 18.81
CA TRP A 6 8.22 -3.25 18.50
C TRP A 6 7.46 -2.15 19.25
N ARG A 7 6.56 -1.49 18.55
CA ARG A 7 5.80 -0.36 19.09
C ARG A 7 4.32 -0.53 18.83
N ARG A 8 3.54 -0.59 19.89
CA ARG A 8 2.08 -0.49 19.81
C ARG A 8 1.68 0.97 19.58
N VAL A 9 0.86 1.21 18.56
CA VAL A 9 0.30 2.52 18.22
C VAL A 9 -1.22 2.45 18.38
N ARG A 10 -1.76 3.30 19.23
CA ARG A 10 -3.22 3.51 19.32
C ARG A 10 -3.65 4.51 18.28
N THR A 11 -4.73 4.23 17.56
CA THR A 11 -5.26 5.11 16.52
C THR A 11 -6.72 5.47 16.76
N PRO A 12 -7.21 6.59 16.25
CA PRO A 12 -8.62 6.95 16.34
C PRO A 12 -9.51 6.10 15.41
N PHE A 13 -8.92 5.16 14.68
CA PHE A 13 -9.58 4.24 13.75
C PHE A 13 -9.54 2.79 14.25
N GLY A 14 -9.21 2.58 15.53
CA GLY A 14 -9.03 1.27 16.13
C GLY A 14 -7.58 0.79 16.11
N ASP A 15 -7.38 -0.49 16.39
CA ASP A 15 -6.04 -1.07 16.44
C ASP A 15 -5.52 -1.40 15.03
N PRO A 16 -4.22 -1.15 14.74
CA PRO A 16 -3.54 -1.67 13.57
C PRO A 16 -3.47 -3.20 13.55
N SER A 17 -3.10 -3.76 12.41
CA SER A 17 -2.99 -5.21 12.22
C SER A 17 -2.02 -5.89 13.19
N ASP A 18 -0.98 -5.17 13.60
CA ASP A 18 0.02 -5.60 14.58
C ASP A 18 0.78 -4.40 15.15
N GLU A 19 1.76 -4.66 16.01
CA GLU A 19 2.74 -3.67 16.40
C GLU A 19 3.64 -3.30 15.21
N PHE A 20 4.11 -2.07 15.20
CA PHE A 20 5.07 -1.57 14.22
C PHE A 20 6.49 -1.95 14.65
N CYS A 21 7.25 -2.58 13.75
CA CYS A 21 8.66 -2.88 13.97
C CYS A 21 9.50 -1.71 13.45
N GLU A 22 10.02 -0.90 14.37
CA GLU A 22 10.92 0.20 14.06
C GLU A 22 12.38 -0.26 14.14
N GLY A 23 13.25 0.36 13.33
CA GLY A 23 14.67 0.10 13.39
C GLY A 23 15.44 0.99 12.42
N ARG A 24 16.73 0.69 12.25
CA ARG A 24 17.58 1.33 11.25
C ARG A 24 18.06 0.33 10.21
N LEU A 25 18.02 0.71 8.96
CA LEU A 25 18.62 -0.01 7.85
C LEU A 25 19.50 0.96 7.09
N ASP A 26 20.80 0.64 7.02
CA ASP A 26 21.83 1.52 6.44
C ASP A 26 21.78 2.96 6.99
N GLY A 27 21.65 3.05 8.34
CA GLY A 27 21.59 4.31 9.07
C GLY A 27 20.24 5.06 9.02
N ARG A 28 19.34 4.70 8.11
CA ARG A 28 18.02 5.33 7.98
C ARG A 28 16.97 4.63 8.83
N ARG A 29 16.10 5.42 9.43
CA ARG A 29 14.96 4.88 10.19
C ARG A 29 13.97 4.23 9.23
N VAL A 30 13.55 3.01 9.55
CA VAL A 30 12.55 2.23 8.83
C VAL A 30 11.49 1.72 9.79
N VAL A 31 10.28 1.56 9.27
CA VAL A 31 9.13 1.03 10.01
C VAL A 31 8.50 -0.08 9.18
N PHE A 32 8.40 -1.27 9.75
CA PHE A 32 7.70 -2.40 9.14
C PHE A 32 6.39 -2.68 9.87
N LEU A 33 5.37 -3.04 9.11
CA LEU A 33 4.11 -3.54 9.65
C LEU A 33 3.79 -4.88 9.01
N PRO A 34 3.68 -5.97 9.78
CA PRO A 34 3.11 -7.22 9.30
C PRO A 34 1.61 -7.01 9.02
N ARG A 35 1.27 -6.69 7.77
CA ARG A 35 -0.09 -6.27 7.38
C ARG A 35 -1.15 -7.28 7.76
N HIS A 36 -0.87 -8.58 7.64
CA HIS A 36 -1.77 -9.67 8.05
C HIS A 36 -1.59 -10.09 9.52
N GLY A 37 -0.83 -9.33 10.30
CA GLY A 37 -0.39 -9.71 11.64
C GLY A 37 0.69 -10.81 11.61
N ARG A 38 1.51 -10.88 12.66
CA ARG A 38 2.44 -11.99 12.84
C ARG A 38 1.68 -13.31 12.89
N GLY A 39 2.15 -14.30 12.14
CA GLY A 39 1.44 -15.58 11.96
C GLY A 39 0.33 -15.54 10.91
N HIS A 40 0.17 -14.47 10.14
CA HIS A 40 -0.82 -14.33 9.05
C HIS A 40 -2.25 -14.62 9.51
N ARG A 41 -2.68 -13.98 10.62
CA ARG A 41 -3.93 -14.27 11.34
C ARG A 41 -5.13 -13.44 10.85
N LEU A 42 -4.90 -12.44 10.00
CA LEU A 42 -5.95 -11.55 9.48
C LEU A 42 -6.14 -11.78 7.99
N ALA A 43 -7.35 -12.09 7.58
CA ALA A 43 -7.74 -12.14 6.18
C ALA A 43 -7.70 -10.74 5.53
N PRO A 44 -7.63 -10.62 4.19
CA PRO A 44 -7.51 -9.34 3.52
C PRO A 44 -8.57 -8.29 3.90
N SER A 45 -9.81 -8.72 4.11
CA SER A 45 -10.91 -7.80 4.45
C SER A 45 -11.09 -7.57 5.96
N GLU A 46 -10.31 -8.26 6.81
CA GLU A 46 -10.23 -7.99 8.24
C GLU A 46 -9.16 -6.94 8.58
N LEU A 47 -8.33 -6.55 7.59
CA LEU A 47 -7.28 -5.56 7.78
C LEU A 47 -7.87 -4.19 8.11
N ASN A 48 -7.46 -3.61 9.22
CA ASN A 48 -7.80 -2.23 9.53
C ASN A 48 -6.85 -1.27 8.79
N PHE A 49 -7.07 -1.11 7.48
CA PHE A 49 -6.25 -0.28 6.62
C PHE A 49 -6.13 1.17 7.12
N ARG A 50 -7.21 1.75 7.68
CA ARG A 50 -7.15 3.10 8.25
C ARG A 50 -6.19 3.17 9.42
N ALA A 51 -6.28 2.24 10.37
CA ALA A 51 -5.37 2.21 11.52
C ALA A 51 -3.92 1.98 11.08
N ASN A 52 -3.68 1.11 10.10
CA ASN A 52 -2.36 0.83 9.56
C ASN A 52 -1.71 2.08 8.95
N ILE A 53 -2.38 2.75 8.04
CA ILE A 53 -1.86 3.95 7.34
C ILE A 53 -1.74 5.14 8.30
N TRP A 54 -2.74 5.35 9.16
CA TRP A 54 -2.68 6.40 10.19
C TRP A 54 -1.50 6.17 11.14
N GLY A 55 -1.29 4.92 11.56
CA GLY A 55 -0.17 4.53 12.41
C GLY A 55 1.19 4.86 11.77
N LEU A 56 1.38 4.48 10.49
CA LEU A 56 2.60 4.84 9.74
C LEU A 56 2.78 6.36 9.68
N LYS A 57 1.72 7.11 9.36
CA LYS A 57 1.75 8.59 9.34
C LYS A 57 2.13 9.17 10.70
N SER A 58 1.56 8.66 11.80
CA SER A 58 1.83 9.13 13.16
C SER A 58 3.26 8.85 13.62
N LEU A 59 3.90 7.85 13.03
CA LEU A 59 5.31 7.54 13.24
C LEU A 59 6.26 8.37 12.38
N GLY A 60 5.75 9.33 11.59
CA GLY A 60 6.53 10.19 10.72
C GLY A 60 7.04 9.50 9.46
N VAL A 61 6.41 8.41 9.05
CA VAL A 61 6.70 7.77 7.75
C VAL A 61 6.27 8.70 6.62
N GLU A 62 7.09 8.79 5.58
CA GLU A 62 6.83 9.58 4.37
C GLU A 62 6.71 8.71 3.12
N TRP A 63 7.42 7.58 3.09
CA TRP A 63 7.49 6.65 1.95
C TRP A 63 6.96 5.29 2.39
N VAL A 64 5.99 4.76 1.68
CA VAL A 64 5.38 3.46 1.95
C VAL A 64 5.57 2.54 0.75
N VAL A 65 6.31 1.46 0.96
CA VAL A 65 6.40 0.36 -0.01
C VAL A 65 5.54 -0.79 0.47
N SER A 66 4.49 -1.08 -0.28
CA SER A 66 3.64 -2.24 -0.05
C SER A 66 4.24 -3.45 -0.77
N VAL A 67 4.67 -4.44 -0.01
CA VAL A 67 5.15 -5.70 -0.58
C VAL A 67 4.01 -6.70 -0.58
N ALA A 68 3.64 -7.21 -1.75
CA ALA A 68 2.48 -8.07 -1.91
C ALA A 68 2.74 -9.23 -2.87
N ALA A 69 2.33 -10.46 -2.50
CA ALA A 69 2.22 -11.57 -3.42
C ALA A 69 1.05 -11.33 -4.38
N VAL A 70 1.23 -11.63 -5.66
CA VAL A 70 0.22 -11.44 -6.70
C VAL A 70 0.23 -12.58 -7.69
N GLY A 71 -0.94 -12.87 -8.28
CA GLY A 71 -1.06 -13.68 -9.48
C GLY A 71 -0.75 -12.81 -10.72
N SER A 72 -0.14 -13.41 -11.73
CA SER A 72 0.11 -12.79 -13.02
C SER A 72 -1.08 -12.98 -13.97
N MET A 73 -1.44 -11.92 -14.68
CA MET A 73 -2.48 -11.94 -15.73
C MET A 73 -1.87 -11.86 -17.15
N LYS A 74 -0.54 -11.93 -17.26
CA LYS A 74 0.20 -11.82 -18.52
C LYS A 74 1.25 -12.92 -18.64
N GLU A 75 1.37 -13.53 -19.83
CA GLU A 75 2.41 -14.54 -20.12
C GLU A 75 3.82 -14.04 -19.79
N LYS A 76 4.13 -12.79 -20.15
CA LYS A 76 5.45 -12.18 -19.95
C LYS A 76 5.83 -11.91 -18.49
N ILE A 77 4.86 -11.95 -17.58
CA ILE A 77 5.08 -11.76 -16.14
C ILE A 77 5.07 -13.13 -15.49
N GLU A 78 6.22 -13.77 -15.47
CA GLU A 78 6.36 -15.13 -14.93
C GLU A 78 6.38 -15.15 -13.40
N PRO A 79 6.01 -16.26 -12.77
CA PRO A 79 6.26 -16.47 -11.36
C PRO A 79 7.71 -16.15 -11.00
N ARG A 80 7.93 -15.45 -9.87
CA ARG A 80 9.20 -14.90 -9.38
C ARG A 80 9.64 -13.58 -10.04
N HIS A 81 8.95 -13.06 -11.04
CA HIS A 81 9.16 -11.70 -11.51
C HIS A 81 8.65 -10.67 -10.50
N LEU A 82 9.24 -9.49 -10.52
CA LEU A 82 8.84 -8.33 -9.73
C LEU A 82 8.06 -7.36 -10.61
N VAL A 83 6.96 -6.85 -10.10
CA VAL A 83 6.13 -5.87 -10.82
C VAL A 83 5.97 -4.62 -9.94
N ILE A 84 6.12 -3.46 -10.54
CA ILE A 84 5.84 -2.16 -9.92
C ILE A 84 4.67 -1.55 -10.67
N PRO A 85 3.42 -1.87 -10.29
CA PRO A 85 2.24 -1.38 -10.98
C PRO A 85 2.10 0.13 -10.79
N GLU A 86 1.51 0.81 -11.78
CA GLU A 86 1.26 2.24 -11.74
C GLU A 86 -0.22 2.58 -11.59
N GLN A 87 -1.09 1.62 -11.91
CA GLN A 87 -2.53 1.78 -11.81
C GLN A 87 -3.18 0.68 -10.98
N PHE A 88 -4.32 1.01 -10.38
CA PHE A 88 -5.12 0.07 -9.62
C PHE A 88 -6.56 0.05 -10.10
N PHE A 89 -7.13 -1.14 -10.17
CA PHE A 89 -8.56 -1.36 -10.28
C PHE A 89 -9.07 -1.95 -8.95
N ASP A 90 -9.97 -1.24 -8.28
CA ASP A 90 -10.52 -1.67 -6.99
C ASP A 90 -11.81 -2.45 -7.20
N ALA A 91 -11.72 -3.78 -7.11
CA ALA A 91 -12.86 -4.70 -7.14
C ALA A 91 -13.30 -5.15 -5.73
N THR A 92 -12.80 -4.49 -4.67
CA THR A 92 -13.23 -4.77 -3.30
C THR A 92 -14.61 -4.18 -3.00
N LYS A 93 -15.38 -4.78 -2.07
CA LYS A 93 -16.80 -4.45 -1.86
C LYS A 93 -17.14 -3.92 -0.47
N ARG A 94 -16.41 -4.34 0.57
CA ARG A 94 -16.79 -4.11 1.98
C ARG A 94 -15.77 -3.30 2.77
N ARG A 95 -14.74 -2.77 2.13
CA ARG A 95 -13.63 -2.12 2.81
C ARG A 95 -13.89 -0.64 2.98
N VAL A 96 -13.60 -0.12 4.15
CA VAL A 96 -13.63 1.33 4.38
C VAL A 96 -12.43 1.96 3.67
N SER A 97 -12.69 2.81 2.68
CA SER A 97 -11.68 3.32 1.74
C SER A 97 -11.33 4.80 1.93
N SER A 98 -11.80 5.44 3.02
CA SER A 98 -11.50 6.85 3.30
C SER A 98 -11.34 7.09 4.80
N PHE A 99 -10.48 8.05 5.17
CA PHE A 99 -10.43 8.63 6.50
C PHE A 99 -11.54 9.65 6.73
N PHE A 100 -12.02 10.27 5.65
CA PHE A 100 -13.04 11.30 5.66
C PHE A 100 -14.44 10.71 5.80
N GLY A 101 -15.37 11.54 6.20
CA GLY A 101 -16.73 11.19 6.54
C GLY A 101 -17.14 11.88 7.83
N ASP A 102 -18.29 11.49 8.40
CA ASP A 102 -18.80 12.01 9.67
C ASP A 102 -18.75 13.56 9.74
N GLY A 103 -19.16 14.23 8.66
CA GLY A 103 -19.26 15.68 8.55
C GLY A 103 -18.04 16.41 7.99
N ILE A 104 -16.97 15.72 7.60
CA ILE A 104 -15.85 16.31 6.85
C ILE A 104 -15.63 15.49 5.58
N VAL A 105 -15.76 16.12 4.42
CA VAL A 105 -15.63 15.51 3.10
C VAL A 105 -14.41 16.05 2.39
N ALA A 106 -13.62 15.14 1.81
CA ALA A 106 -12.51 15.47 0.94
C ALA A 106 -12.53 14.62 -0.34
N HIS A 107 -12.12 15.20 -1.45
CA HIS A 107 -11.94 14.51 -2.72
C HIS A 107 -10.49 14.59 -3.16
N VAL A 108 -9.73 13.53 -2.89
CA VAL A 108 -8.32 13.42 -3.29
C VAL A 108 -8.24 12.82 -4.69
N GLY A 109 -7.45 13.43 -5.56
CA GLY A 109 -7.23 12.92 -6.92
C GLY A 109 -6.57 11.55 -6.92
N MET A 110 -7.11 10.62 -7.74
CA MET A 110 -6.65 9.24 -7.85
C MET A 110 -6.24 8.84 -9.28
N ALA A 111 -6.11 9.81 -10.19
CA ALA A 111 -5.66 9.52 -11.56
C ALA A 111 -4.26 8.87 -11.56
N GLU A 112 -3.38 9.37 -10.69
CA GLU A 112 -2.03 8.83 -10.49
C GLU A 112 -1.93 8.30 -9.05
N PRO A 113 -2.36 7.05 -8.78
CA PRO A 113 -2.43 6.52 -7.42
C PRO A 113 -1.07 6.19 -6.82
N VAL A 114 -0.06 5.99 -7.65
CA VAL A 114 1.31 5.63 -7.25
C VAL A 114 2.20 6.87 -7.29
N CYS A 115 3.06 7.01 -6.28
CA CYS A 115 4.05 8.09 -6.25
C CYS A 115 5.12 7.85 -7.34
N PRO A 116 5.28 8.75 -8.32
CA PRO A 116 6.23 8.56 -9.42
C PRO A 116 7.68 8.50 -8.93
N ASP A 117 8.06 9.34 -7.96
CA ASP A 117 9.42 9.37 -7.39
C ASP A 117 9.75 8.04 -6.70
N LEU A 118 8.83 7.54 -5.86
CA LEU A 118 9.02 6.28 -5.15
C LEU A 118 9.07 5.10 -6.12
N ALA A 119 8.21 5.09 -7.10
CA ALA A 119 8.15 4.02 -8.07
C ALA A 119 9.40 3.98 -8.97
N THR A 120 9.93 5.14 -9.36
CA THR A 120 11.21 5.25 -10.10
C THR A 120 12.39 4.79 -9.25
N ALA A 121 12.45 5.19 -7.99
CA ALA A 121 13.49 4.73 -7.08
C ALA A 121 13.40 3.21 -6.84
N LEU A 122 12.17 2.69 -6.69
CA LEU A 122 11.91 1.27 -6.49
C LEU A 122 12.34 0.45 -7.71
N GLU A 123 12.02 0.90 -8.91
CA GLU A 123 12.48 0.28 -10.16
C GLU A 123 14.00 0.27 -10.26
N LYS A 124 14.65 1.40 -10.00
CA LYS A 124 16.11 1.51 -10.00
C LYS A 124 16.75 0.53 -9.02
N ALA A 125 16.18 0.39 -7.83
CA ALA A 125 16.64 -0.56 -6.82
C ALA A 125 16.42 -2.02 -7.28
N ALA A 126 15.23 -2.32 -7.81
CA ALA A 126 14.87 -3.66 -8.24
C ALA A 126 15.74 -4.15 -9.42
N ARG A 127 16.03 -3.30 -10.41
CA ARG A 127 16.90 -3.61 -11.55
C ARG A 127 18.36 -3.86 -11.17
N GLN A 128 18.78 -3.55 -9.95
CA GLN A 128 20.10 -3.91 -9.42
C GLN A 128 20.14 -5.32 -8.81
N THR A 129 19.02 -6.02 -8.79
CA THR A 129 18.91 -7.42 -8.34
C THR A 129 18.88 -8.36 -9.55
N PRO A 130 19.11 -9.67 -9.38
CA PRO A 130 18.98 -10.65 -10.47
C PRO A 130 17.54 -10.86 -10.96
N ALA A 131 16.54 -10.31 -10.29
CA ALA A 131 15.13 -10.52 -10.61
C ALA A 131 14.72 -9.79 -11.90
N THR A 132 13.86 -10.40 -12.71
CA THR A 132 13.20 -9.73 -13.82
C THR A 132 12.17 -8.73 -13.29
N VAL A 133 12.23 -7.48 -13.77
CA VAL A 133 11.43 -6.36 -13.26
C VAL A 133 10.53 -5.81 -14.36
N HIS A 134 9.25 -5.70 -14.08
CA HIS A 134 8.25 -5.05 -14.92
C HIS A 134 7.79 -3.75 -14.24
N ARG A 135 7.86 -2.67 -14.99
CA ARG A 135 7.36 -1.35 -14.57
C ARG A 135 6.07 -1.03 -15.31
N GLY A 136 5.09 -0.47 -14.60
CA GLY A 136 3.80 -0.10 -15.16
C GLY A 136 2.75 -1.21 -15.04
N GLY A 137 1.65 -1.01 -15.74
CA GLY A 137 0.50 -1.92 -15.74
C GLY A 137 -0.49 -1.69 -14.60
N THR A 138 -1.56 -2.46 -14.64
CA THR A 138 -2.70 -2.36 -13.73
C THR A 138 -2.75 -3.53 -12.77
N TYR A 139 -2.83 -3.22 -11.48
CA TYR A 139 -3.11 -4.18 -10.42
C TYR A 139 -4.59 -4.18 -10.11
N ILE A 140 -5.29 -5.30 -10.34
CA ILE A 140 -6.64 -5.48 -9.81
C ILE A 140 -6.60 -5.99 -8.38
N CYS A 141 -7.30 -5.30 -7.47
CA CYS A 141 -7.44 -5.73 -6.08
C CYS A 141 -8.82 -6.34 -5.87
N ILE A 142 -8.87 -7.66 -5.65
CA ILE A 142 -10.11 -8.39 -5.35
C ILE A 142 -10.33 -8.51 -3.84
N GLU A 143 -11.57 -8.83 -3.43
CA GLU A 143 -11.94 -8.94 -2.01
C GLU A 143 -11.17 -10.04 -1.28
N GLY A 144 -11.03 -11.23 -1.87
CA GLY A 144 -10.55 -12.41 -1.16
C GLY A 144 -11.47 -12.84 0.01
N PRO A 145 -11.06 -13.79 0.87
CA PRO A 145 -9.79 -14.51 0.83
C PRO A 145 -9.72 -15.60 -0.25
N GLN A 146 -10.85 -15.91 -0.92
CA GLN A 146 -10.87 -16.88 -2.01
C GLN A 146 -10.12 -16.32 -3.23
N PHE A 147 -9.45 -17.21 -3.97
CA PHE A 147 -8.92 -16.90 -5.29
C PHE A 147 -10.05 -16.75 -6.30
N SER A 148 -9.73 -16.18 -7.46
CA SER A 148 -10.70 -16.00 -8.56
C SER A 148 -11.21 -17.34 -9.09
N THR A 149 -12.47 -17.33 -9.52
CA THR A 149 -12.95 -18.38 -10.43
C THR A 149 -12.30 -18.20 -11.81
N ARG A 150 -12.32 -19.25 -12.64
CA ARG A 150 -11.80 -19.16 -14.03
C ARG A 150 -12.52 -18.08 -14.83
N ALA A 151 -13.84 -17.94 -14.63
CA ALA A 151 -14.63 -16.91 -15.30
C ALA A 151 -14.21 -15.49 -14.91
N GLU A 152 -14.04 -15.24 -13.60
CA GLU A 152 -13.52 -13.96 -13.11
C GLU A 152 -12.13 -13.64 -13.66
N SER A 153 -11.23 -14.62 -13.62
CA SER A 153 -9.86 -14.48 -14.12
C SER A 153 -9.85 -14.13 -15.62
N GLN A 154 -10.68 -14.81 -16.44
CA GLN A 154 -10.82 -14.50 -17.87
C GLN A 154 -11.35 -13.08 -18.09
N VAL A 155 -12.36 -12.64 -17.32
CA VAL A 155 -12.91 -11.28 -17.40
C VAL A 155 -11.84 -10.25 -17.05
N TYR A 156 -11.14 -10.41 -15.92
CA TYR A 156 -10.08 -9.48 -15.52
C TYR A 156 -8.97 -9.40 -16.55
N ARG A 157 -8.59 -10.55 -17.13
CA ARG A 157 -7.60 -10.60 -18.19
C ARG A 157 -8.06 -9.85 -19.46
N SER A 158 -9.33 -9.98 -19.83
CA SER A 158 -9.91 -9.26 -20.98
C SER A 158 -9.92 -7.74 -20.78
N TRP A 159 -9.93 -7.25 -19.52
CA TRP A 159 -9.80 -5.83 -19.20
C TRP A 159 -8.36 -5.30 -19.29
N GLY A 160 -7.41 -6.16 -19.63
CA GLY A 160 -6.02 -5.76 -19.81
C GLY A 160 -5.21 -5.67 -18.52
N VAL A 161 -5.73 -6.15 -17.40
CA VAL A 161 -5.04 -6.21 -16.10
C VAL A 161 -3.72 -6.97 -16.20
N ASP A 162 -2.71 -6.55 -15.46
CA ASP A 162 -1.39 -7.17 -15.49
C ASP A 162 -1.14 -8.10 -14.30
N VAL A 163 -1.60 -7.73 -13.10
CA VAL A 163 -1.49 -8.56 -11.90
C VAL A 163 -2.74 -8.48 -11.05
N ILE A 164 -2.97 -9.53 -10.26
CA ILE A 164 -4.11 -9.66 -9.35
C ILE A 164 -3.65 -9.93 -7.92
N GLY A 165 -4.27 -9.26 -6.96
CA GLY A 165 -4.00 -9.47 -5.54
C GLY A 165 -5.14 -8.96 -4.66
N MET A 166 -4.92 -8.93 -3.33
CA MET A 166 -6.01 -8.72 -2.38
C MET A 166 -5.79 -7.54 -1.42
N THR A 167 -4.66 -6.79 -1.49
CA THR A 167 -4.29 -5.91 -0.37
C THR A 167 -3.95 -4.46 -0.73
N SER A 168 -3.69 -4.15 -2.00
CA SER A 168 -3.29 -2.78 -2.39
C SER A 168 -4.44 -1.77 -2.33
N MET A 169 -5.69 -2.23 -2.32
CA MET A 169 -6.87 -1.40 -2.10
C MET A 169 -7.61 -1.85 -0.82
N PRO A 170 -7.99 -0.91 0.01
CA PRO A 170 -7.95 0.56 -0.11
C PRO A 170 -6.63 1.21 0.38
N GLU A 171 -5.56 0.42 0.62
CA GLU A 171 -4.30 0.92 1.19
C GLU A 171 -3.75 2.13 0.40
N ALA A 172 -3.72 2.05 -0.92
CA ALA A 172 -3.26 3.14 -1.78
C ALA A 172 -4.15 4.40 -1.66
N LYS A 173 -5.48 4.26 -1.61
CA LYS A 173 -6.41 5.38 -1.40
C LYS A 173 -6.12 6.10 -0.10
N LEU A 174 -5.98 5.34 0.98
CA LEU A 174 -5.69 5.87 2.31
C LEU A 174 -4.29 6.50 2.40
N ALA A 175 -3.29 5.91 1.75
CA ALA A 175 -1.96 6.50 1.67
C ALA A 175 -1.99 7.88 0.98
N ARG A 176 -2.79 8.03 -0.09
CA ARG A 176 -2.98 9.33 -0.75
C ARG A 176 -3.68 10.34 0.15
N GLU A 177 -4.75 9.96 0.83
CA GLU A 177 -5.42 10.83 1.80
C GLU A 177 -4.52 11.17 3.00
N ALA A 178 -3.55 10.32 3.34
CA ALA A 178 -2.55 10.60 4.37
C ALA A 178 -1.32 11.35 3.83
N GLU A 179 -1.29 11.72 2.55
CA GLU A 179 -0.17 12.43 1.91
C GLU A 179 1.17 11.68 2.05
N LEU A 180 1.10 10.35 1.95
CA LEU A 180 2.24 9.45 1.92
C LEU A 180 2.59 9.12 0.46
N CYS A 181 3.88 9.06 0.15
CA CYS A 181 4.35 8.46 -1.08
C CYS A 181 4.10 6.95 -1.00
N TYR A 182 3.35 6.41 -1.95
CA TYR A 182 2.98 4.99 -1.97
C TYR A 182 3.38 4.34 -3.27
N ALA A 183 3.97 3.14 -3.21
CA ALA A 183 4.17 2.25 -4.34
C ALA A 183 4.09 0.79 -3.89
N THR A 184 3.73 -0.10 -4.82
CA THR A 184 3.70 -1.54 -4.57
C THR A 184 4.89 -2.22 -5.23
N LEU A 185 5.57 -3.08 -4.49
CA LEU A 185 6.46 -4.11 -5.01
C LEU A 185 5.67 -5.42 -5.04
N ALA A 186 5.09 -5.72 -6.18
CA ALA A 186 4.31 -6.93 -6.39
C ALA A 186 5.24 -8.09 -6.78
N LEU A 187 5.09 -9.20 -6.09
CA LEU A 187 5.89 -10.42 -6.24
C LEU A 187 5.02 -11.46 -6.94
N ALA A 188 5.23 -11.69 -8.23
CA ALA A 188 4.47 -12.71 -8.97
C ALA A 188 4.75 -14.10 -8.39
N THR A 189 3.70 -14.80 -7.98
CA THR A 189 3.79 -16.15 -7.39
C THR A 189 3.26 -17.22 -8.30
N ASP A 190 2.34 -16.89 -9.20
CA ASP A 190 1.57 -17.80 -10.05
C ASP A 190 0.97 -17.06 -11.24
N TYR A 191 0.27 -17.79 -12.12
CA TYR A 191 -0.48 -17.25 -13.26
C TYR A 191 -1.99 -17.17 -13.00
N ASP A 192 -2.41 -17.02 -11.74
CA ASP A 192 -3.82 -17.14 -11.37
C ASP A 192 -4.42 -18.46 -11.91
N VAL A 193 -5.69 -18.48 -12.32
CA VAL A 193 -6.37 -19.70 -12.81
C VAL A 193 -6.65 -19.70 -14.32
N TRP A 194 -6.12 -18.72 -15.06
CA TRP A 194 -6.35 -18.59 -16.50
C TRP A 194 -5.38 -19.41 -17.37
N HIS A 195 -4.19 -19.73 -16.85
CA HIS A 195 -3.15 -20.39 -17.62
C HIS A 195 -3.46 -21.88 -17.78
N GLN A 196 -3.38 -22.38 -19.02
CA GLN A 196 -3.84 -23.74 -19.34
C GLN A 196 -2.83 -24.83 -18.98
N THR A 197 -1.53 -24.51 -19.00
CA THR A 197 -0.44 -25.49 -18.83
C THR A 197 0.14 -25.50 -17.42
N HIS A 198 -0.20 -24.54 -16.58
CA HIS A 198 0.17 -24.52 -15.17
C HIS A 198 -0.99 -25.02 -14.31
N GLU A 199 -0.66 -25.77 -13.25
CA GLU A 199 -1.63 -26.22 -12.26
C GLU A 199 -2.40 -25.03 -11.68
N ALA A 200 -3.65 -25.27 -11.32
CA ALA A 200 -4.46 -24.27 -10.62
C ALA A 200 -3.69 -23.74 -9.39
N VAL A 201 -3.85 -22.45 -9.11
CA VAL A 201 -3.19 -21.79 -7.95
C VAL A 201 -3.46 -22.60 -6.69
N SER A 202 -2.41 -23.14 -6.09
CA SER A 202 -2.46 -23.77 -4.78
C SER A 202 -1.75 -22.90 -3.73
N VAL A 203 -2.19 -23.00 -2.49
CA VAL A 203 -1.54 -22.27 -1.38
C VAL A 203 -0.06 -22.66 -1.28
N GLU A 204 0.27 -23.93 -1.53
CA GLU A 204 1.64 -24.46 -1.49
C GLU A 204 2.54 -23.77 -2.53
N THR A 205 2.07 -23.67 -3.78
CA THR A 205 2.81 -23.02 -4.88
C THR A 205 3.04 -21.53 -4.57
N VAL A 206 1.98 -20.84 -4.10
CA VAL A 206 2.07 -19.43 -3.68
C VAL A 206 3.12 -19.25 -2.58
N VAL A 207 3.07 -20.08 -1.53
CA VAL A 207 3.99 -19.98 -0.39
C VAL A 207 5.43 -20.27 -0.80
N GLN A 208 5.67 -21.31 -1.61
CA GLN A 208 7.01 -21.66 -2.10
C GLN A 208 7.63 -20.55 -2.94
N ASN A 209 6.88 -19.98 -3.88
CA ASN A 209 7.36 -18.88 -4.72
C ASN A 209 7.51 -17.59 -3.90
N LEU A 210 6.62 -17.32 -2.94
CA LEU A 210 6.74 -16.20 -2.03
C LEU A 210 8.03 -16.28 -1.20
N GLN A 211 8.38 -17.47 -0.67
CA GLN A 211 9.64 -17.65 0.09
C GLN A 211 10.87 -17.32 -0.76
N LYS A 212 10.90 -17.73 -2.03
CA LYS A 212 11.96 -17.39 -2.98
C LYS A 212 11.99 -15.88 -3.26
N ASN A 213 10.83 -15.26 -3.43
CA ASN A 213 10.69 -13.83 -3.71
C ASN A 213 11.04 -12.94 -2.51
N VAL A 214 10.90 -13.42 -1.27
CA VAL A 214 11.24 -12.67 -0.06
C VAL A 214 12.70 -12.24 -0.03
N ALA A 215 13.62 -13.09 -0.49
CA ALA A 215 15.04 -12.74 -0.57
C ALA A 215 15.26 -11.58 -1.53
N SER A 216 14.66 -11.64 -2.73
CA SER A 216 14.71 -10.57 -3.73
C SER A 216 14.09 -9.28 -3.20
N ALA A 217 12.92 -9.36 -2.55
CA ALA A 217 12.28 -8.18 -1.97
C ALA A 217 13.14 -7.51 -0.88
N LYS A 218 13.79 -8.30 -0.02
CA LYS A 218 14.72 -7.77 1.00
C LYS A 218 15.92 -7.06 0.37
N ASP A 219 16.48 -7.59 -0.72
CA ASP A 219 17.59 -6.96 -1.44
C ASP A 219 17.13 -5.66 -2.11
N VAL A 220 15.96 -5.67 -2.78
CA VAL A 220 15.37 -4.46 -3.35
C VAL A 220 15.19 -3.38 -2.29
N LEU A 221 14.62 -3.71 -1.13
CA LEU A 221 14.39 -2.72 -0.06
C LEU A 221 15.70 -2.14 0.48
N ARG A 222 16.76 -2.94 0.62
CA ARG A 222 18.08 -2.42 1.03
C ARG A 222 18.63 -1.43 0.00
N ARG A 223 18.54 -1.74 -1.30
CA ARG A 223 19.03 -0.86 -2.38
C ARG A 223 18.15 0.38 -2.55
N LEU A 224 16.87 0.30 -2.20
CA LEU A 224 15.94 1.42 -2.28
C LEU A 224 16.26 2.51 -1.24
N ILE A 225 16.56 2.13 0.00
CA ILE A 225 16.70 3.05 1.12
C ILE A 225 17.68 4.21 0.86
N PRO A 226 18.89 4.01 0.32
CA PRO A 226 19.78 5.11 0.00
C PRO A 226 19.30 6.01 -1.14
N LEU A 227 18.36 5.55 -1.97
CA LEU A 227 17.80 6.33 -3.08
C LEU A 227 16.66 7.28 -2.63
N LEU A 228 16.10 7.05 -1.45
CA LEU A 228 15.05 7.88 -0.88
C LEU A 228 15.64 8.99 -0.04
N GLY A 229 15.10 10.19 -0.11
CA GLY A 229 15.58 11.32 0.68
C GLY A 229 14.75 12.58 0.47
N PRO A 230 14.86 13.56 1.42
CA PRO A 230 14.29 14.89 1.23
C PRO A 230 15.12 15.73 0.22
N PRO A 231 14.51 16.72 -0.47
CA PRO A 231 13.07 16.94 -0.45
C PRO A 231 12.32 15.95 -1.35
N ARG A 232 11.06 15.63 -0.98
CA ARG A 232 10.14 14.94 -1.89
C ARG A 232 9.71 15.93 -2.98
N THR A 233 9.92 15.58 -4.25
CA THR A 233 9.62 16.44 -5.40
C THR A 233 8.22 16.23 -5.96
N CYS A 234 7.60 15.09 -5.63
CA CYS A 234 6.25 14.73 -6.04
C CYS A 234 5.16 15.57 -5.32
N GLU A 235 3.94 15.50 -5.86
CA GLU A 235 2.75 16.17 -5.29
C GLU A 235 2.19 15.51 -4.02
N CYS A 236 2.63 14.27 -3.68
CA CYS A 236 2.09 13.51 -2.56
C CYS A 236 1.99 14.31 -1.25
N PRO A 237 2.96 15.14 -0.85
CA PRO A 237 2.88 15.90 0.40
C PRO A 237 1.81 16.99 0.45
N ARG A 238 1.13 17.29 -0.66
CA ARG A 238 0.19 18.43 -0.77
C ARG A 238 -1.19 18.06 -1.29
N LEU A 239 -1.50 16.77 -1.34
CA LEU A 239 -2.76 16.28 -1.92
C LEU A 239 -4.02 16.76 -1.20
N LEU A 240 -3.92 17.11 0.09
CA LEU A 240 -5.04 17.63 0.87
C LEU A 240 -5.18 19.16 0.83
N ALA A 241 -4.24 19.87 0.22
CA ALA A 241 -4.23 21.34 0.25
C ALA A 241 -5.56 21.97 -0.21
N ASN A 242 -6.18 21.38 -1.24
CA ASN A 242 -7.46 21.83 -1.81
C ASN A 242 -8.50 20.72 -1.91
N ALA A 243 -8.30 19.61 -1.23
CA ALA A 243 -9.17 18.44 -1.35
C ALA A 243 -10.38 18.47 -0.42
N VAL A 244 -10.28 19.17 0.71
CA VAL A 244 -11.38 19.27 1.70
C VAL A 244 -12.38 20.31 1.24
N ILE A 245 -13.62 19.85 0.97
CA ILE A 245 -14.70 20.72 0.45
C ILE A 245 -15.66 21.23 1.55
N THR A 246 -15.70 20.55 2.70
CA THR A 246 -16.52 21.00 3.84
C THR A 246 -15.96 22.30 4.39
N SER A 247 -16.83 23.29 4.61
CA SER A 247 -16.44 24.55 5.25
C SER A 247 -15.86 24.30 6.66
N PRO A 248 -14.72 24.91 7.03
CA PRO A 248 -14.12 24.73 8.35
C PRO A 248 -15.05 25.09 9.51
N LYS A 249 -16.00 26.00 9.29
CA LYS A 249 -17.00 26.39 10.29
C LYS A 249 -18.01 25.27 10.58
N ALA A 250 -18.17 24.32 9.66
CA ALA A 250 -19.07 23.19 9.78
C ALA A 250 -18.38 21.91 10.30
N PHE A 251 -17.10 21.94 10.61
CA PHE A 251 -16.39 20.74 11.09
C PHE A 251 -16.91 20.28 12.44
N PRO A 252 -17.43 19.05 12.56
CA PRO A 252 -17.78 18.49 13.85
C PRO A 252 -16.51 18.37 14.71
N PRO A 253 -16.51 18.83 15.97
CA PRO A 253 -15.30 18.85 16.81
C PRO A 253 -14.63 17.48 16.98
N ALA A 254 -15.43 16.41 17.13
CA ALA A 254 -14.92 15.05 17.28
C ALA A 254 -14.19 14.57 16.02
N THR A 255 -14.81 14.77 14.85
CA THR A 255 -14.23 14.41 13.54
C THR A 255 -12.98 15.23 13.26
N ARG A 256 -13.03 16.54 13.52
CA ARG A 256 -11.86 17.42 13.39
C ARG A 256 -10.68 16.96 14.24
N LYS A 257 -10.95 16.55 15.50
CA LYS A 257 -9.91 15.99 16.39
C LYS A 257 -9.34 14.68 15.85
N ARG A 258 -10.21 13.79 15.36
CA ARG A 258 -9.81 12.49 14.77
C ARG A 258 -8.92 12.66 13.55
N LEU A 259 -9.19 13.65 12.72
CA LEU A 259 -8.45 13.93 11.49
C LEU A 259 -7.28 14.91 11.67
N ASP A 260 -6.97 15.38 12.88
CA ASP A 260 -5.98 16.43 13.15
C ASP A 260 -4.59 16.11 12.56
N LEU A 261 -4.14 14.86 12.63
CA LEU A 261 -2.88 14.42 12.04
C LEU A 261 -2.82 14.62 10.50
N LEU A 262 -3.96 14.54 9.83
CA LEU A 262 -4.06 14.62 8.37
C LEU A 262 -4.28 16.07 7.90
N ILE A 263 -5.26 16.76 8.49
CA ILE A 263 -5.69 18.07 8.02
C ILE A 263 -5.26 19.24 8.93
N GLY A 264 -4.66 18.96 10.08
CA GLY A 264 -4.34 19.98 11.09
C GLY A 264 -3.51 21.13 10.58
N ARG A 265 -2.55 20.85 9.69
CA ARG A 265 -1.68 21.87 9.09
C ARG A 265 -2.40 22.82 8.13
N TYR A 266 -3.51 22.37 7.52
CA TYR A 266 -4.32 23.20 6.61
C TYR A 266 -5.39 24.00 7.35
N PHE A 267 -5.82 23.51 8.51
CA PHE A 267 -6.87 24.10 9.34
C PHE A 267 -6.36 24.24 10.78
N PRO A 268 -5.41 25.14 11.06
CA PRO A 268 -4.89 25.32 12.41
C PRO A 268 -6.01 25.76 13.35
N LYS A 269 -5.96 25.25 14.58
CA LYS A 269 -6.89 25.70 15.64
C LYS A 269 -6.65 27.20 15.87
N ALA A 270 -7.74 27.97 15.94
CA ALA A 270 -7.62 29.36 16.39
C ALA A 270 -6.87 29.38 17.75
N ARG A 271 -5.81 30.17 17.85
CA ARG A 271 -5.17 30.43 19.14
C ARG A 271 -6.25 30.99 20.06
N ARG A 272 -6.53 30.35 21.19
CA ARG A 272 -7.25 31.02 22.26
C ARG A 272 -6.46 32.29 22.57
N ARG A 273 -7.08 33.42 22.35
CA ARG A 273 -6.57 34.67 22.93
C ARG A 273 -6.94 34.55 24.41
N ASP A 274 -5.93 34.29 25.22
CA ASP A 274 -6.03 34.45 26.69
C ASP A 274 -6.26 35.92 27.03
#